data_da0f594adc7bdf7349f5b89f08990f6a
#
_entry.id   da0f594adc7bdf7349f5b89f08990f6a
#
_cell.length_a   1.000
_cell.length_b   1.000
_cell.length_c   1.000
_cell.angle_alpha   90.00
_cell.angle_beta   90.00
_cell.angle_gamma   90.00
#
_symmetry.space_group_name_H-M   'P 1'
#
loop_
_entity.id
_entity.type
_entity.pdbx_description
1 polymer ?
#
loop_
_entity_poly.entity_id
_entity_poly.type
_entity_poly.pdbx_seq_one_letter_code
_entity_poly.pdbx_strand_id
1 'polypeptide(L)'
;MGISEKPLLPNGAQELAMDKPIPPGVDQDAILNAVTNEITNRGFVIAKADKLFNWARSGSLWPMTFGLACCAVEMIHSAASRYDLDRYGMLFRPSPRQSDVMIVAGTLTNKMAPALRRVYDQMLSL
;
A
#
# COMPACT_ATOMS: atom_id res chain seq x y z
N MET A 1 -13.90 -9.80 -24.97
CA MET A 1 -13.06 -10.92 -24.50
C MET A 1 -12.51 -10.48 -23.15
N GLY A 2 -13.18 -10.89 -22.10
CA GLY A 2 -12.80 -10.56 -20.71
C GLY A 2 -11.79 -11.57 -20.22
N ILE A 3 -10.59 -11.12 -19.89
CA ILE A 3 -9.61 -11.90 -19.17
C ILE A 3 -9.95 -11.75 -17.68
N SER A 4 -10.65 -12.74 -17.17
CA SER A 4 -10.84 -12.93 -15.74
C SER A 4 -9.57 -13.57 -15.19
N GLU A 5 -8.56 -12.77 -14.86
CA GLU A 5 -7.42 -13.25 -14.08
C GLU A 5 -7.78 -13.21 -12.59
N LYS A 6 -8.07 -14.37 -12.07
CA LYS A 6 -8.04 -14.60 -10.62
C LYS A 6 -6.61 -14.35 -10.14
N PRO A 7 -6.40 -13.60 -9.05
CA PRO A 7 -5.07 -13.48 -8.46
C PRO A 7 -4.59 -14.87 -8.04
N LEU A 8 -3.46 -15.29 -8.58
CA LEU A 8 -2.74 -16.49 -8.16
C LEU A 8 -2.19 -16.26 -6.74
N LEU A 9 -2.94 -16.72 -5.76
CA LEU A 9 -2.42 -16.91 -4.41
C LEU A 9 -1.45 -18.10 -4.42
N PRO A 10 -0.28 -17.98 -3.79
CA PRO A 10 0.66 -19.09 -3.70
C PRO A 10 -0.02 -20.28 -3.03
N ASN A 11 0.12 -21.45 -3.65
CA ASN A 11 -0.53 -22.72 -3.31
C ASN A 11 -0.27 -23.26 -1.88
N GLY A 12 0.28 -22.47 -0.98
CA GLY A 12 0.49 -22.85 0.42
C GLY A 12 -0.42 -22.15 1.43
N ALA A 13 -1.13 -21.09 1.02
CA ALA A 13 -1.90 -20.28 1.95
C ALA A 13 -3.38 -20.71 2.09
N GLN A 14 -3.87 -21.55 1.20
CA GLN A 14 -5.27 -21.98 1.19
C GLN A 14 -5.57 -23.21 2.06
N GLU A 15 -4.56 -23.98 2.44
CA GLU A 15 -4.78 -25.18 3.27
C GLU A 15 -4.69 -24.95 4.79
N LEU A 16 -4.37 -23.74 5.23
CA LEU A 16 -4.34 -23.41 6.67
C LEU A 16 -5.66 -22.84 7.19
N ALA A 17 -6.64 -22.67 6.35
CA ALA A 17 -7.93 -22.10 6.72
C ALA A 17 -9.02 -23.17 6.75
N MET A 18 -9.40 -23.57 7.96
CA MET A 18 -10.77 -23.92 8.32
C MET A 18 -11.33 -25.32 7.98
N ASP A 19 -10.54 -26.37 7.87
CA ASP A 19 -11.14 -27.71 7.76
C ASP A 19 -10.53 -28.79 8.68
N LYS A 20 -10.13 -28.40 9.90
CA LYS A 20 -9.95 -29.38 10.98
C LYS A 20 -11.21 -29.40 11.84
N PRO A 21 -11.96 -30.52 11.85
CA PRO A 21 -13.08 -30.64 12.75
C PRO A 21 -12.59 -30.54 14.20
N ILE A 22 -13.21 -29.64 14.95
CA ILE A 22 -12.94 -29.42 16.38
C ILE A 22 -13.16 -30.76 17.13
N PRO A 23 -12.19 -31.22 17.91
CA PRO A 23 -12.34 -32.47 18.64
C PRO A 23 -13.55 -32.39 19.59
N PRO A 24 -14.35 -33.44 19.69
CA PRO A 24 -15.51 -33.47 20.57
C PRO A 24 -15.04 -33.39 22.04
N GLY A 25 -15.51 -32.38 22.75
CA GLY A 25 -15.22 -32.19 24.18
C GLY A 25 -14.56 -30.84 24.54
N VAL A 26 -14.40 -29.95 23.61
CA VAL A 26 -13.90 -28.60 23.88
C VAL A 26 -15.08 -27.64 23.87
N ASP A 27 -15.29 -26.92 24.96
CA ASP A 27 -16.33 -25.91 25.07
C ASP A 27 -16.06 -24.80 24.06
N GLN A 28 -16.91 -24.72 23.04
CA GLN A 28 -16.79 -23.75 21.96
C GLN A 28 -16.81 -22.32 22.48
N ASP A 29 -17.57 -22.06 23.53
CA ASP A 29 -17.66 -20.74 24.17
C ASP A 29 -16.36 -20.33 24.86
N ALA A 30 -15.66 -21.28 25.47
CA ALA A 30 -14.37 -21.00 26.10
C ALA A 30 -13.28 -20.67 25.08
N ILE A 31 -13.26 -21.39 23.94
CA ILE A 31 -12.33 -21.10 22.84
C ILE A 31 -12.67 -19.74 22.21
N LEU A 32 -13.96 -19.48 21.97
CA LEU A 32 -14.40 -18.23 21.37
C LEU A 32 -14.00 -17.03 22.25
N ASN A 33 -14.21 -17.12 23.54
CA ASN A 33 -13.84 -16.09 24.51
C ASN A 33 -12.31 -15.91 24.60
N ALA A 34 -11.55 -17.00 24.61
CA ALA A 34 -10.09 -16.95 24.62
C ALA A 34 -9.55 -16.31 23.34
N VAL A 35 -10.06 -16.71 22.17
CA VAL A 35 -9.68 -16.16 20.88
C VAL A 35 -10.09 -14.69 20.76
N THR A 36 -11.29 -14.32 21.24
CA THR A 36 -11.76 -12.94 21.22
C THR A 36 -10.91 -12.05 22.11
N ASN A 37 -10.52 -12.51 23.30
CA ASN A 37 -9.63 -11.77 24.19
C ASN A 37 -8.22 -11.60 23.60
N GLU A 38 -7.67 -12.65 22.97
CA GLU A 38 -6.38 -12.60 22.28
C GLU A 38 -6.43 -11.63 21.09
N ILE A 39 -7.48 -11.68 20.28
CA ILE A 39 -7.66 -10.77 19.13
C ILE A 39 -7.84 -9.34 19.62
N THR A 40 -8.63 -9.12 20.68
CA THR A 40 -8.85 -7.78 21.23
C THR A 40 -7.55 -7.18 21.79
N ASN A 41 -6.76 -7.97 22.50
CA ASN A 41 -5.49 -7.50 23.05
C ASN A 41 -4.46 -7.24 21.95
N ARG A 42 -4.35 -8.14 20.97
CA ARG A 42 -3.46 -7.96 19.82
C ARG A 42 -3.95 -6.86 18.87
N GLY A 43 -5.26 -6.77 18.67
CA GLY A 43 -5.87 -5.74 17.85
C GLY A 43 -5.61 -4.32 18.37
N PHE A 44 -5.57 -4.13 19.68
CA PHE A 44 -5.23 -2.84 20.28
C PHE A 44 -3.77 -2.43 20.06
N VAL A 45 -2.84 -3.37 20.15
CA VAL A 45 -1.40 -3.13 19.87
C VAL A 45 -1.19 -2.84 18.38
N ILE A 46 -1.83 -3.61 17.50
CA ILE A 46 -1.77 -3.41 16.04
C ILE A 46 -2.35 -2.04 15.67
N ALA A 47 -3.51 -1.67 16.23
CA ALA A 47 -4.13 -0.38 15.97
C ALA A 47 -3.27 0.82 16.45
N LYS A 48 -2.52 0.66 17.54
CA LYS A 48 -1.55 1.67 17.98
C LYS A 48 -0.34 1.74 17.07
N ALA A 49 0.17 0.59 16.63
CA ALA A 49 1.27 0.52 15.69
C ALA A 49 0.89 1.17 14.34
N ASP A 50 -0.30 0.87 13.82
CA ASP A 50 -0.80 1.48 12.58
C ASP A 50 -0.91 3.01 12.68
N LYS A 51 -1.40 3.52 13.81
CA LYS A 51 -1.43 4.98 14.05
C LYS A 51 -0.03 5.60 14.07
N LEU A 52 0.94 4.92 14.67
CA LEU A 52 2.32 5.39 14.70
C LEU A 52 2.95 5.37 13.30
N PHE A 53 2.73 4.30 12.54
CA PHE A 53 3.21 4.21 11.17
C PHE A 53 2.56 5.26 10.25
N ASN A 54 1.27 5.48 10.37
CA ASN A 54 0.56 6.51 9.60
C ASN A 54 1.03 7.92 9.96
N TRP A 55 1.29 8.17 11.23
CA TRP A 55 1.88 9.43 11.66
C TRP A 55 3.30 9.62 11.10
N ALA A 56 4.14 8.60 11.16
CA ALA A 56 5.49 8.65 10.61
C ALA A 56 5.48 8.86 9.09
N ARG A 57 4.57 8.21 8.36
CA ARG A 57 4.41 8.38 6.92
C ARG A 57 3.89 9.77 6.53
N SER A 58 3.01 10.36 7.34
CA SER A 58 2.51 11.71 7.08
C SER A 58 3.61 12.77 7.15
N GLY A 59 4.65 12.53 7.94
CA GLY A 59 5.84 13.39 8.02
C GLY A 59 6.91 13.11 6.96
N SER A 60 6.78 12.01 6.22
CA SER A 60 7.76 11.57 5.21
C SER A 60 7.03 11.00 3.99
N LEU A 61 6.45 11.88 3.20
CA LEU A 61 5.71 11.52 1.99
C LEU A 61 6.68 11.40 0.81
N TRP A 62 6.85 10.22 0.27
CA TRP A 62 7.75 9.97 -0.84
C TRP A 62 6.98 9.89 -2.16
N PRO A 63 7.08 10.91 -3.01
CA PRO A 63 6.39 10.92 -4.28
C PRO A 63 7.16 10.17 -5.37
N MET A 64 6.42 9.38 -6.15
CA MET A 64 6.89 8.89 -7.44
C MET A 64 6.63 9.93 -8.52
N THR A 65 7.62 10.20 -9.33
CA THR A 65 7.51 11.13 -10.45
C THR A 65 7.13 10.42 -11.73
N PHE A 66 6.00 10.79 -12.32
CA PHE A 66 5.56 10.31 -13.62
C PHE A 66 5.45 11.51 -14.58
N GLY A 67 6.57 11.82 -15.23
CA GLY A 67 6.66 12.95 -16.15
C GLY A 67 6.23 12.57 -17.57
N LEU A 68 5.23 13.26 -18.09
CA LEU A 68 4.67 13.01 -19.43
C LEU A 68 4.97 14.13 -20.42
N ALA A 69 5.18 15.35 -19.95
CA ALA A 69 5.36 16.52 -20.79
C ALA A 69 6.23 17.59 -20.08
N CYS A 70 6.20 18.82 -20.59
CA CYS A 70 6.96 19.96 -20.04
C CYS A 70 6.68 20.24 -18.55
N CYS A 71 5.51 19.91 -18.03
CA CYS A 71 5.20 20.03 -16.60
C CYS A 71 6.12 19.16 -15.72
N ALA A 72 6.77 18.15 -16.28
CA ALA A 72 7.77 17.35 -15.56
C ALA A 72 9.00 18.19 -15.17
N VAL A 73 9.36 19.16 -15.97
CA VAL A 73 10.48 20.09 -15.67
C VAL A 73 10.14 20.94 -14.46
N GLU A 74 8.92 21.45 -14.38
CA GLU A 74 8.45 22.22 -13.22
C GLU A 74 8.40 21.34 -11.95
N MET A 75 7.96 20.12 -12.09
CA MET A 75 7.99 19.12 -11.00
C MET A 75 9.42 18.88 -10.50
N ILE A 76 10.41 18.76 -11.40
CA ILE A 76 11.82 18.62 -11.02
C ILE A 76 12.32 19.88 -10.32
N HIS A 77 11.92 21.06 -10.80
CA HIS A 77 12.27 22.32 -10.16
C HIS A 77 11.74 22.46 -8.73
N SER A 78 10.59 21.87 -8.43
CA SER A 78 10.04 21.89 -7.08
C SER A 78 10.91 21.14 -6.07
N ALA A 79 11.62 20.11 -6.51
CA ALA A 79 12.58 19.36 -5.69
C ALA A 79 13.99 19.95 -5.71
N ALA A 80 14.26 20.92 -6.61
CA ALA A 80 15.55 21.57 -6.72
C ALA A 80 15.79 22.54 -5.55
N SER A 81 17.02 23.00 -5.42
CA SER A 81 17.49 23.81 -4.30
C SER A 81 16.70 25.09 -4.01
N ARG A 82 15.97 25.61 -5.01
CA ARG A 82 15.19 26.84 -4.85
C ARG A 82 13.95 26.65 -3.99
N TYR A 83 13.24 25.53 -4.16
CA TYR A 83 12.01 25.21 -3.43
C TYR A 83 12.22 24.13 -2.38
N ASP A 84 13.15 23.23 -2.63
CA ASP A 84 13.67 22.24 -1.69
C ASP A 84 12.60 21.43 -0.96
N LEU A 85 11.81 20.66 -1.71
CA LEU A 85 10.81 19.77 -1.13
C LEU A 85 11.41 18.71 -0.21
N ASP A 86 12.68 18.38 -0.39
CA ASP A 86 13.41 17.43 0.46
C ASP A 86 13.46 17.90 1.93
N ARG A 87 13.49 19.21 2.15
CA ARG A 87 13.41 19.81 3.49
C ARG A 87 12.13 19.43 4.25
N TYR A 88 11.05 19.16 3.54
CA TYR A 88 9.77 18.71 4.10
C TYR A 88 9.66 17.19 4.21
N GLY A 89 10.73 16.46 3.97
CA GLY A 89 10.74 15.00 3.98
C GLY A 89 10.21 14.34 2.71
N MET A 90 10.02 15.12 1.63
CA MET A 90 9.56 14.62 0.34
C MET A 90 10.75 14.30 -0.55
N LEU A 91 11.11 13.03 -0.64
CA LEU A 91 12.17 12.56 -1.51
C LEU A 91 11.56 11.90 -2.75
N PHE A 92 11.91 12.38 -3.93
CA PHE A 92 11.48 11.77 -5.19
C PHE A 92 12.07 10.37 -5.37
N ARG A 93 11.18 9.41 -5.61
CA ARG A 93 11.58 8.01 -5.80
C ARG A 93 11.21 7.54 -7.21
N PRO A 94 12.10 6.79 -7.87
CA PRO A 94 11.83 6.28 -9.21
C PRO A 94 10.95 5.04 -9.23
N SER A 95 10.83 4.33 -8.12
CA SER A 95 10.10 3.07 -8.04
C SER A 95 8.72 3.26 -7.41
N PRO A 96 7.63 2.74 -8.04
CA PRO A 96 6.31 2.80 -7.47
C PRO A 96 6.18 2.03 -6.15
N ARG A 97 6.99 1.00 -5.96
CA ARG A 97 6.97 0.17 -4.75
C ARG A 97 7.58 0.84 -3.52
N GLN A 98 8.28 1.95 -3.71
CA GLN A 98 8.93 2.72 -2.65
C GLN A 98 8.27 4.09 -2.44
N SER A 99 7.13 4.32 -3.09
CA SER A 99 6.48 5.62 -3.11
C SER A 99 5.08 5.53 -2.53
N ASP A 100 4.69 6.60 -1.84
CA ASP A 100 3.38 6.73 -1.19
C ASP A 100 2.38 7.48 -2.07
N VAL A 101 2.87 8.37 -2.91
CA VAL A 101 2.08 9.23 -3.81
C VAL A 101 2.68 9.22 -5.20
N MET A 102 1.84 9.30 -6.24
CA MET A 102 2.28 9.49 -7.61
C MET A 102 1.93 10.89 -8.09
N ILE A 103 2.94 11.62 -8.57
CA ILE A 103 2.76 12.92 -9.22
C ILE A 103 2.79 12.69 -10.73
N VAL A 104 1.65 12.90 -11.38
CA VAL A 104 1.53 12.83 -12.83
C VAL A 104 1.67 14.24 -13.39
N ALA A 105 2.77 14.51 -14.05
CA ALA A 105 3.10 15.84 -14.58
C ALA A 105 3.04 15.85 -16.10
N GLY A 106 1.96 16.39 -16.65
CA GLY A 106 1.72 16.52 -18.08
C GLY A 106 0.43 15.87 -18.55
N THR A 107 0.17 15.99 -19.86
CA THR A 107 -1.04 15.45 -20.47
C THR A 107 -0.93 13.95 -20.69
N LEU A 108 -1.86 13.20 -20.13
CA LEU A 108 -1.98 11.77 -20.34
C LEU A 108 -2.71 11.48 -21.65
N THR A 109 -2.07 10.78 -22.55
CA THR A 109 -2.69 10.29 -23.78
C THR A 109 -3.42 8.97 -23.55
N ASN A 110 -4.45 8.69 -24.36
CA ASN A 110 -5.19 7.42 -24.27
C ASN A 110 -4.28 6.19 -24.46
N LYS A 111 -3.23 6.32 -25.27
CA LYS A 111 -2.26 5.26 -25.50
C LYS A 111 -1.37 4.99 -24.29
N MET A 112 -1.11 6.00 -23.47
CA MET A 112 -0.27 5.90 -22.28
C MET A 112 -1.08 5.54 -21.01
N ALA A 113 -2.38 5.73 -21.02
CA ALA A 113 -3.25 5.47 -19.88
C ALA A 113 -3.12 4.05 -19.29
N PRO A 114 -3.03 2.97 -20.09
CA PRO A 114 -2.82 1.62 -19.56
C PRO A 114 -1.48 1.45 -18.84
N ALA A 115 -0.44 2.14 -19.30
CA ALA A 115 0.87 2.10 -18.65
C ALA A 115 0.85 2.81 -17.30
N LEU A 116 0.22 3.98 -17.21
CA LEU A 116 0.02 4.70 -15.96
C LEU A 116 -0.73 3.84 -14.94
N ARG A 117 -1.80 3.18 -15.38
CA ARG A 117 -2.59 2.31 -14.51
C ARG A 117 -1.77 1.16 -13.95
N ARG A 118 -0.95 0.50 -14.78
CA ARG A 118 -0.06 -0.59 -14.32
C ARG A 118 0.94 -0.12 -13.29
N VAL A 119 1.49 1.08 -13.46
CA VAL A 119 2.44 1.66 -12.51
C VAL A 119 1.74 2.01 -11.19
N TYR A 120 0.53 2.56 -11.27
CA TYR A 120 -0.27 2.84 -10.09
C TYR A 120 -0.62 1.57 -9.29
N ASP A 121 -1.02 0.51 -9.98
CA ASP A 121 -1.36 -0.78 -9.35
C ASP A 121 -0.14 -1.47 -8.68
N GLN A 122 1.09 -1.03 -9.02
CA GLN A 122 2.32 -1.48 -8.38
C GLN A 122 2.71 -0.67 -7.13
N MET A 123 2.03 0.44 -6.87
CA MET A 123 2.23 1.19 -5.65
C MET A 123 1.69 0.40 -4.45
N LEU A 124 2.32 0.61 -3.30
CA LEU A 124 1.81 0.06 -2.05
C LEU A 124 0.44 0.69 -1.77
N SER A 125 -0.60 -0.14 -1.75
CA SER A 125 -1.90 0.29 -1.22
C SER A 125 -1.78 0.50 0.29
N LEU A 126 -2.07 1.69 0.70
CA LEU A 126 -2.20 2.08 2.11
C LEU A 126 -3.57 1.69 2.63
#